data_1d1995db24b3d77e59dc903e50ea56b3
#
_entry.id   1d1995db24b3d77e59dc903e50ea56b3
#
_cell.length_a   1.000
_cell.length_b   1.000
_cell.length_c   1.000
_cell.angle_alpha   90.00
_cell.angle_beta   90.00
_cell.angle_gamma   90.00
#
_symmetry.space_group_name_H-M   'P 1'
#
loop_
_entity.id
_entity.type
_entity.pdbx_description
1 polymer ?
#
loop_
_entity_poly.entity_id
_entity_poly.type
_entity_poly.pdbx_seq_one_letter_code
_entity_poly.pdbx_strand_id
1 'polypeptide(L)'
;KIKSRIDDALDEWEIEDPSIREDLINSVSTLDLLFLINKFGSNLSSGCFDYEVLDVFHNIFDQKPDNINISKILIFKWISSEKLHRYADQFNNKTSKFFDWGTNENHNWIKTEDLFITVLGKKDTPISDIPNQLLEALSNSKPHPHKLILSKLRSEIESNGSYAASNIINKKFLQAAWLKELLQKEDEYAIKTAAWQAVTKLWEELAYEIKQSLDDFTINLVRDLKKINSPLNYFIEKSTLDAELEQIKHANCFSCSKKITAHHLVTGHVLEFNNNHWLCLTPMCDLVPGQKNGNSLLPVTLVKMYDAKVALNNTRKNMQNELKLPNLPEINEDESIRQILNYSTQNNLLFVQSEHDGKIHILSFTVGLDGKANPKAMDCYVENQGIFSEDKIIALKYAKPTENEMNIISVEAKIVAELRYEYALNLLGRLGVSKSRVGLDFIN
;
A
#
# COMPACT_ATOMS: atom_id res chain seq x y z
N LYS A 1 -33.32 -24.14 12.00
CA LYS A 1 -33.83 -25.40 12.58
C LYS A 1 -32.78 -26.22 13.33
N ILE A 2 -31.57 -26.46 12.78
CA ILE A 2 -30.51 -27.22 13.47
C ILE A 2 -29.94 -26.40 14.64
N LYS A 3 -29.62 -25.12 14.40
CA LYS A 3 -29.06 -24.21 15.42
C LYS A 3 -30.05 -24.08 16.61
N SER A 4 -31.34 -23.81 16.36
CA SER A 4 -32.33 -23.72 17.44
C SER A 4 -32.43 -25.02 18.26
N ARG A 5 -32.32 -26.18 17.63
CA ARG A 5 -32.37 -27.46 18.31
C ARG A 5 -31.15 -27.74 19.20
N ILE A 6 -29.98 -27.18 18.82
CA ILE A 6 -28.77 -27.27 19.64
C ILE A 6 -28.89 -26.31 20.82
N ASP A 7 -29.36 -25.08 20.57
CA ASP A 7 -29.53 -24.08 21.63
C ASP A 7 -30.54 -24.55 22.66
N ASP A 8 -31.73 -25.09 22.23
CA ASP A 8 -32.75 -25.65 23.13
C ASP A 8 -32.19 -26.77 24.00
N ALA A 9 -31.38 -27.68 23.46
CA ALA A 9 -30.77 -28.79 24.20
C ALA A 9 -29.69 -28.32 25.17
N LEU A 10 -28.93 -27.29 24.81
CA LEU A 10 -27.91 -26.72 25.69
C LEU A 10 -28.53 -25.89 26.82
N ASP A 11 -29.61 -25.15 26.54
CA ASP A 11 -30.36 -24.41 27.55
C ASP A 11 -30.96 -25.37 28.61
N GLU A 12 -31.46 -26.54 28.18
CA GLU A 12 -31.95 -27.56 29.08
C GLU A 12 -30.82 -28.19 29.92
N TRP A 13 -29.63 -28.39 29.35
CA TRP A 13 -28.46 -28.89 30.06
C TRP A 13 -27.88 -27.86 31.04
N GLU A 14 -27.92 -26.58 30.71
CA GLU A 14 -27.47 -25.49 31.61
C GLU A 14 -28.32 -25.39 32.90
N ILE A 15 -29.53 -25.89 32.91
CA ILE A 15 -30.35 -25.96 34.13
C ILE A 15 -29.72 -26.86 35.16
N GLU A 16 -29.08 -27.97 34.74
CA GLU A 16 -28.44 -28.93 35.60
C GLU A 16 -26.95 -28.58 35.84
N ASP A 17 -26.26 -28.03 34.84
CA ASP A 17 -24.87 -27.60 34.89
C ASP A 17 -24.69 -26.24 34.24
N PRO A 18 -24.69 -25.15 35.02
CA PRO A 18 -24.57 -23.77 34.49
C PRO A 18 -23.27 -23.46 33.75
N SER A 19 -22.22 -24.28 33.90
CA SER A 19 -20.93 -24.10 33.24
C SER A 19 -20.79 -24.86 31.92
N ILE A 20 -21.75 -25.72 31.58
CA ILE A 20 -21.62 -26.73 30.51
C ILE A 20 -21.23 -26.17 29.16
N ARG A 21 -21.73 -24.99 28.76
CA ARG A 21 -21.38 -24.37 27.48
C ARG A 21 -19.89 -24.01 27.41
N GLU A 22 -19.38 -23.41 28.47
CA GLU A 22 -17.94 -23.03 28.52
C GLU A 22 -17.06 -24.29 28.68
N ASP A 23 -17.48 -25.29 29.44
CA ASP A 23 -16.74 -26.52 29.61
C ASP A 23 -16.67 -27.32 28.31
N LEU A 24 -17.76 -27.40 27.56
CA LEU A 24 -17.77 -27.99 26.22
C LEU A 24 -16.86 -27.23 25.24
N ILE A 25 -16.90 -25.88 25.23
CA ILE A 25 -16.04 -25.05 24.38
C ILE A 25 -14.58 -25.27 24.76
N ASN A 26 -14.26 -25.32 26.04
CA ASN A 26 -12.88 -25.48 26.52
C ASN A 26 -12.35 -26.93 26.42
N SER A 27 -13.23 -27.92 26.25
CA SER A 27 -12.87 -29.33 26.14
C SER A 27 -12.02 -29.69 24.92
N VAL A 28 -12.01 -28.83 23.89
CA VAL A 28 -11.23 -29.05 22.67
C VAL A 28 -10.33 -27.83 22.46
N SER A 29 -9.03 -28.03 22.37
CA SER A 29 -8.14 -26.91 22.06
C SER A 29 -8.35 -26.41 20.61
N THR A 30 -8.01 -25.16 20.34
CA THR A 30 -8.13 -24.63 18.99
C THR A 30 -7.21 -25.32 18.00
N LEU A 31 -6.02 -25.73 18.45
CA LEU A 31 -5.06 -26.48 17.62
C LEU A 31 -5.59 -27.86 17.27
N ASP A 32 -6.20 -28.56 18.24
CA ASP A 32 -6.81 -29.85 17.99
C ASP A 32 -8.00 -29.75 17.04
N LEU A 33 -8.82 -28.71 17.20
CA LEU A 33 -9.92 -28.44 16.29
C LEU A 33 -9.43 -28.21 14.87
N LEU A 34 -8.39 -27.36 14.68
CA LEU A 34 -7.80 -27.11 13.36
C LEU A 34 -7.17 -28.37 12.77
N PHE A 35 -6.52 -29.19 13.60
CA PHE A 35 -5.98 -30.47 13.18
C PHE A 35 -7.11 -31.42 12.68
N LEU A 36 -8.21 -31.54 13.41
CA LEU A 36 -9.34 -32.38 13.02
C LEU A 36 -10.04 -31.85 11.75
N ILE A 37 -10.25 -30.54 11.62
CA ILE A 37 -10.83 -29.94 10.43
C ILE A 37 -9.92 -30.18 9.21
N ASN A 38 -8.61 -30.05 9.37
CA ASN A 38 -7.65 -30.29 8.28
C ASN A 38 -7.68 -31.77 7.85
N LYS A 39 -7.76 -32.70 8.80
CA LYS A 39 -7.70 -34.14 8.52
C LYS A 39 -9.00 -34.68 7.93
N PHE A 40 -10.15 -34.21 8.39
CA PHE A 40 -11.47 -34.75 8.03
C PHE A 40 -12.31 -33.81 7.15
N GLY A 41 -11.82 -32.58 6.89
CA GLY A 41 -12.55 -31.56 6.14
C GLY A 41 -13.79 -31.06 6.85
N SER A 42 -14.66 -30.39 6.10
CA SER A 42 -15.95 -29.88 6.62
C SER A 42 -16.96 -30.98 6.97
N ASN A 43 -16.74 -32.19 6.48
CA ASN A 43 -17.53 -33.37 6.79
C ASN A 43 -16.90 -34.15 7.95
N LEU A 44 -16.92 -33.58 9.16
CA LEU A 44 -16.56 -34.27 10.37
C LEU A 44 -17.42 -35.52 10.48
N SER A 45 -16.85 -36.66 10.11
CA SER A 45 -17.50 -37.99 10.19
C SER A 45 -17.26 -38.62 11.57
N SER A 46 -17.95 -39.70 11.88
CA SER A 46 -17.80 -40.43 13.14
C SER A 46 -16.36 -40.83 13.46
N GLY A 47 -15.51 -40.99 12.47
CA GLY A 47 -14.09 -41.35 12.66
C GLY A 47 -13.22 -40.24 13.28
N CYS A 48 -13.70 -38.98 13.40
CA CYS A 48 -12.95 -37.95 14.11
C CYS A 48 -12.97 -38.14 15.64
N PHE A 49 -13.90 -38.94 16.17
CA PHE A 49 -14.06 -39.15 17.59
C PHE A 49 -13.15 -40.26 18.20
N ASP A 50 -12.38 -40.95 17.35
CA ASP A 50 -11.44 -41.98 17.80
C ASP A 50 -10.08 -41.40 18.23
N TYR A 51 -9.95 -40.07 18.29
CA TYR A 51 -8.70 -39.38 18.64
C TYR A 51 -8.65 -39.01 20.12
N GLU A 52 -7.54 -39.34 20.78
CA GLU A 52 -7.24 -39.00 22.18
C GLU A 52 -7.36 -37.49 22.48
N VAL A 53 -7.17 -36.63 21.51
CA VAL A 53 -7.34 -35.18 21.65
C VAL A 53 -8.77 -34.77 22.02
N LEU A 54 -9.74 -35.67 21.90
CA LEU A 54 -11.14 -35.46 22.26
C LEU A 54 -11.55 -36.19 23.59
N ASP A 55 -10.63 -36.75 24.31
CA ASP A 55 -10.96 -37.47 25.56
C ASP A 55 -11.67 -36.58 26.59
N VAL A 56 -11.22 -35.31 26.72
CA VAL A 56 -11.87 -34.35 27.62
C VAL A 56 -13.30 -34.03 27.14
N PHE A 57 -13.50 -33.88 25.87
CA PHE A 57 -14.82 -33.69 25.27
C PHE A 57 -15.72 -34.90 25.49
N HIS A 58 -15.19 -36.09 25.31
CA HIS A 58 -15.93 -37.35 25.58
C HIS A 58 -16.37 -37.45 27.04
N ASN A 59 -15.47 -37.20 27.97
CA ASN A 59 -15.76 -37.26 29.40
C ASN A 59 -16.87 -36.28 29.79
N ILE A 60 -16.89 -35.06 29.26
CA ILE A 60 -17.95 -34.09 29.53
C ILE A 60 -19.27 -34.53 28.87
N PHE A 61 -19.19 -34.91 27.57
CA PHE A 61 -20.40 -35.30 26.85
C PHE A 61 -21.08 -36.55 27.40
N ASP A 62 -20.31 -37.50 27.93
CA ASP A 62 -20.84 -38.77 28.50
C ASP A 62 -21.54 -38.54 29.86
N GLN A 63 -21.38 -37.36 30.48
CA GLN A 63 -22.13 -36.90 31.66
C GLN A 63 -23.47 -36.24 31.30
N LYS A 64 -23.83 -36.21 30.02
CA LYS A 64 -25.07 -35.59 29.51
C LYS A 64 -26.30 -36.25 30.17
N PRO A 65 -27.25 -35.46 30.70
CA PRO A 65 -28.51 -35.97 31.23
C PRO A 65 -29.29 -36.81 30.21
N ASP A 66 -29.94 -37.87 30.66
CA ASP A 66 -30.68 -38.83 29.80
C ASP A 66 -31.86 -38.21 29.03
N ASN A 67 -32.47 -37.17 29.58
CA ASN A 67 -33.55 -36.41 28.94
C ASN A 67 -33.11 -35.59 27.75
N ILE A 68 -31.80 -35.28 27.60
CA ILE A 68 -31.28 -34.44 26.52
C ILE A 68 -30.93 -35.26 25.28
N ASN A 69 -31.70 -35.11 24.23
CA ASN A 69 -31.53 -35.86 22.99
C ASN A 69 -30.73 -35.05 21.92
N ILE A 70 -29.39 -35.05 22.08
CA ILE A 70 -28.46 -34.43 21.12
C ILE A 70 -27.29 -35.36 20.84
N SER A 71 -26.78 -35.35 19.59
CA SER A 71 -25.65 -36.20 19.20
C SER A 71 -24.29 -35.50 19.41
N LYS A 72 -23.25 -36.30 19.71
CA LYS A 72 -21.84 -35.83 19.82
C LYS A 72 -21.42 -34.98 18.63
N ILE A 73 -21.79 -35.37 17.40
CA ILE A 73 -21.47 -34.65 16.15
C ILE A 73 -22.09 -33.27 16.13
N LEU A 74 -23.31 -33.09 16.60
CA LEU A 74 -23.98 -31.78 16.59
C LEU A 74 -23.33 -30.84 17.61
N ILE A 75 -23.04 -31.30 18.81
CA ILE A 75 -22.33 -30.50 19.82
C ILE A 75 -20.93 -30.12 19.31
N PHE A 76 -20.21 -31.08 18.73
CA PHE A 76 -18.87 -30.79 18.21
C PHE A 76 -18.88 -29.77 17.07
N LYS A 77 -19.88 -29.81 16.17
CA LYS A 77 -20.09 -28.78 15.16
C LYS A 77 -20.43 -27.41 15.75
N TRP A 78 -21.19 -27.40 16.83
CA TRP A 78 -21.49 -26.18 17.56
C TRP A 78 -20.22 -25.62 18.22
N ILE A 79 -19.43 -26.42 18.94
CA ILE A 79 -18.13 -26.01 19.50
C ILE A 79 -17.23 -25.44 18.42
N SER A 80 -17.15 -26.10 17.26
CA SER A 80 -16.35 -25.66 16.13
C SER A 80 -16.81 -24.29 15.62
N SER A 81 -18.13 -24.09 15.49
CA SER A 81 -18.70 -22.80 15.07
C SER A 81 -18.45 -21.69 16.09
N GLU A 82 -18.66 -21.96 17.37
CA GLU A 82 -18.46 -20.97 18.45
C GLU A 82 -16.99 -20.58 18.57
N LYS A 83 -16.08 -21.53 18.55
CA LYS A 83 -14.63 -21.25 18.56
C LYS A 83 -14.20 -20.43 17.34
N LEU A 84 -14.61 -20.82 16.15
CA LEU A 84 -14.28 -20.06 14.93
C LEU A 84 -14.87 -18.64 14.97
N HIS A 85 -16.06 -18.47 15.56
CA HIS A 85 -16.68 -17.16 15.71
C HIS A 85 -15.93 -16.27 16.71
N ARG A 86 -15.61 -16.80 17.90
CA ARG A 86 -14.80 -16.09 18.91
C ARG A 86 -13.42 -15.69 18.37
N TYR A 87 -12.81 -16.52 17.54
CA TYR A 87 -11.54 -16.19 16.87
C TYR A 87 -11.73 -15.16 15.75
N ALA A 88 -12.76 -15.30 14.93
CA ALA A 88 -13.04 -14.34 13.86
C ALA A 88 -13.25 -12.94 14.43
N ASP A 89 -13.94 -12.78 15.56
CA ASP A 89 -14.14 -11.50 16.22
C ASP A 89 -12.84 -10.92 16.81
N GLN A 90 -11.95 -11.77 17.30
CA GLN A 90 -10.61 -11.31 17.74
C GLN A 90 -9.73 -10.89 16.57
N PHE A 91 -9.85 -11.52 15.40
CA PHE A 91 -9.10 -11.20 14.20
C PHE A 91 -9.72 -10.04 13.38
N ASN A 92 -11.04 -9.83 13.43
CA ASN A 92 -11.70 -8.73 12.74
C ASN A 92 -11.30 -7.34 13.27
N ASN A 93 -10.74 -7.26 14.48
CA ASN A 93 -10.29 -6.01 15.08
C ASN A 93 -8.84 -5.62 14.76
N LYS A 94 -8.06 -6.42 14.02
CA LYS A 94 -6.71 -6.09 13.54
C LYS A 94 -6.41 -6.78 12.20
N THR A 95 -6.57 -6.07 11.16
CA THR A 95 -5.92 -5.96 9.84
C THR A 95 -4.94 -7.02 9.30
N SER A 96 -4.80 -8.20 9.81
CA SER A 96 -4.03 -9.24 9.12
C SER A 96 -4.96 -10.08 8.23
N LYS A 97 -5.14 -9.64 7.01
CA LYS A 97 -6.10 -10.22 6.05
C LYS A 97 -5.62 -11.49 5.33
N PHE A 98 -4.48 -12.06 5.66
CA PHE A 98 -3.98 -13.24 4.98
C PHE A 98 -3.48 -14.30 5.95
N PHE A 99 -4.29 -15.35 6.14
CA PHE A 99 -3.81 -16.65 6.56
C PHE A 99 -3.50 -17.45 5.31
N ASP A 100 -2.24 -17.83 5.16
CA ASP A 100 -1.83 -18.82 4.19
C ASP A 100 -1.22 -19.99 4.97
N TRP A 101 -1.45 -21.20 4.51
CA TRP A 101 -0.96 -22.41 5.14
C TRP A 101 -0.65 -23.46 4.10
N GLY A 102 0.28 -24.32 4.40
CA GLY A 102 0.65 -25.42 3.51
C GLY A 102 1.05 -26.65 4.28
N THR A 103 0.79 -27.77 3.66
CA THR A 103 1.26 -29.07 4.10
C THR A 103 2.16 -29.63 3.01
N ASN A 104 3.34 -30.05 3.38
CA ASN A 104 4.20 -30.88 2.55
C ASN A 104 4.42 -32.20 3.25
N GLU A 105 4.94 -33.22 2.56
CA GLU A 105 5.18 -34.56 3.16
C GLU A 105 5.92 -34.50 4.49
N ASN A 106 6.78 -33.49 4.68
CA ASN A 106 7.63 -33.35 5.87
C ASN A 106 7.35 -32.11 6.72
N HIS A 107 6.58 -31.12 6.22
CA HIS A 107 6.42 -29.82 6.91
C HIS A 107 5.01 -29.31 6.82
N ASN A 108 4.48 -28.92 7.96
CA ASN A 108 3.26 -28.12 8.07
C ASN A 108 3.67 -26.70 8.46
N TRP A 109 3.13 -25.69 7.78
CA TRP A 109 3.41 -24.30 8.10
C TRP A 109 2.15 -23.45 8.04
N ILE A 110 2.15 -22.42 8.86
CA ILE A 110 1.13 -21.36 8.88
C ILE A 110 1.85 -20.01 8.74
N LYS A 111 1.33 -19.17 7.90
CA LYS A 111 1.89 -17.84 7.63
C LYS A 111 0.80 -16.78 7.81
N THR A 112 1.11 -15.78 8.62
CA THR A 112 0.34 -14.55 8.73
C THR A 112 1.15 -13.39 8.13
N GLU A 113 0.61 -12.19 8.24
CA GLU A 113 1.34 -10.99 7.82
C GLU A 113 2.64 -10.80 8.60
N ASP A 114 2.66 -11.14 9.88
CA ASP A 114 3.76 -10.87 10.79
C ASP A 114 4.45 -12.12 11.36
N LEU A 115 3.89 -13.31 11.12
CA LEU A 115 4.35 -14.53 11.76
C LEU A 115 4.41 -15.69 10.77
N PHE A 116 5.48 -16.47 10.86
CA PHE A 116 5.61 -17.75 10.19
C PHE A 116 5.86 -18.85 11.23
N ILE A 117 5.01 -19.86 11.24
CA ILE A 117 5.12 -21.00 12.15
C ILE A 117 5.29 -22.26 11.31
N THR A 118 6.29 -23.06 11.60
CA THR A 118 6.39 -24.43 11.09
C THR A 118 6.22 -25.42 12.22
N VAL A 119 5.55 -26.52 11.94
CA VAL A 119 5.30 -27.60 12.88
C VAL A 119 6.05 -28.84 12.39
N LEU A 120 6.96 -29.32 13.22
CA LEU A 120 7.83 -30.45 12.92
C LEU A 120 7.55 -31.62 13.88
N GLY A 121 7.59 -32.84 13.36
CA GLY A 121 7.45 -34.06 14.17
C GLY A 121 8.69 -34.26 15.05
N LYS A 122 8.52 -34.22 16.39
CA LYS A 122 9.63 -34.39 17.35
C LYS A 122 10.39 -35.71 17.20
N LYS A 123 9.70 -36.75 16.74
CA LYS A 123 10.29 -38.10 16.56
C LYS A 123 11.16 -38.19 15.29
N ASP A 124 10.80 -37.40 14.28
CA ASP A 124 11.35 -37.53 12.92
C ASP A 124 12.37 -36.45 12.59
N THR A 125 12.50 -35.42 13.44
CA THR A 125 13.39 -34.30 13.20
C THR A 125 14.41 -34.14 14.31
N PRO A 126 15.71 -34.44 14.06
CA PRO A 126 16.79 -34.15 15.00
C PRO A 126 16.89 -32.61 15.23
N ILE A 127 17.24 -32.25 16.47
CA ILE A 127 17.39 -30.83 16.86
C ILE A 127 18.38 -30.08 15.93
N SER A 128 19.44 -30.75 15.52
CA SER A 128 20.46 -30.20 14.60
C SER A 128 19.91 -29.87 13.20
N ASP A 129 18.78 -30.51 12.81
CA ASP A 129 18.21 -30.32 11.49
C ASP A 129 17.05 -29.30 11.46
N ILE A 130 16.58 -28.83 12.62
CA ILE A 130 15.50 -27.84 12.73
C ILE A 130 15.74 -26.60 11.83
N PRO A 131 16.96 -26.00 11.78
CA PRO A 131 17.20 -24.84 10.91
C PRO A 131 17.00 -25.15 9.42
N ASN A 132 17.39 -26.32 8.95
CA ASN A 132 17.22 -26.74 7.56
C ASN A 132 15.74 -26.96 7.24
N GLN A 133 15.03 -27.61 8.13
CA GLN A 133 13.58 -27.85 8.00
C GLN A 133 12.77 -26.54 7.99
N LEU A 134 13.16 -25.59 8.83
CA LEU A 134 12.56 -24.24 8.83
C LEU A 134 12.83 -23.53 7.50
N LEU A 135 14.06 -23.59 6.99
CA LEU A 135 14.44 -22.97 5.72
C LEU A 135 13.68 -23.59 4.55
N GLU A 136 13.50 -24.91 4.54
CA GLU A 136 12.73 -25.61 3.53
C GLU A 136 11.24 -25.21 3.58
N ALA A 137 10.64 -25.19 4.76
CA ALA A 137 9.27 -24.73 4.96
C ALA A 137 9.07 -23.28 4.49
N LEU A 138 10.01 -22.39 4.82
CA LEU A 138 10.03 -21.00 4.34
C LEU A 138 10.10 -20.92 2.83
N SER A 139 10.97 -21.68 2.19
CA SER A 139 11.13 -21.71 0.73
C SER A 139 9.84 -22.17 0.04
N ASN A 140 9.18 -23.20 0.59
CA ASN A 140 7.91 -23.74 0.09
C ASN A 140 6.75 -22.75 0.25
N SER A 141 6.80 -21.87 1.26
CA SER A 141 5.79 -20.84 1.50
C SER A 141 5.83 -19.67 0.51
N LYS A 142 6.79 -19.66 -0.41
CA LYS A 142 7.04 -18.57 -1.38
C LYS A 142 7.00 -17.20 -0.70
N PRO A 143 7.95 -16.89 0.21
CA PRO A 143 7.92 -15.65 0.96
C PRO A 143 8.08 -14.46 0.02
N HIS A 144 7.29 -13.41 0.22
CA HIS A 144 7.37 -12.19 -0.58
C HIS A 144 8.76 -11.55 -0.45
N PRO A 145 9.50 -11.31 -1.55
CA PRO A 145 10.86 -10.76 -1.49
C PRO A 145 10.95 -9.43 -0.73
N HIS A 146 9.96 -8.56 -0.89
CA HIS A 146 9.88 -7.30 -0.15
C HIS A 146 9.76 -7.50 1.36
N LYS A 147 9.01 -8.52 1.80
CA LYS A 147 8.92 -8.87 3.22
C LYS A 147 10.26 -9.32 3.79
N LEU A 148 11.01 -10.12 3.03
CA LEU A 148 12.33 -10.57 3.44
C LEU A 148 13.29 -9.37 3.59
N ILE A 149 13.27 -8.44 2.65
CA ILE A 149 14.06 -7.20 2.71
C ILE A 149 13.65 -6.35 3.92
N LEU A 150 12.34 -6.16 4.14
CA LEU A 150 11.82 -5.41 5.29
C LEU A 150 12.14 -6.10 6.62
N SER A 151 12.09 -7.43 6.67
CA SER A 151 12.48 -8.19 7.88
C SER A 151 13.96 -8.05 8.17
N LYS A 152 14.81 -8.07 7.14
CA LYS A 152 16.25 -7.80 7.28
C LYS A 152 16.49 -6.38 7.76
N LEU A 153 15.81 -5.39 7.15
CA LEU A 153 15.87 -3.99 7.57
C LEU A 153 15.51 -3.84 9.06
N ARG A 154 14.41 -4.45 9.49
CA ARG A 154 13.99 -4.44 10.89
C ARG A 154 15.04 -5.06 11.81
N SER A 155 15.55 -6.23 11.44
CA SER A 155 16.61 -6.92 12.20
C SER A 155 17.87 -6.07 12.35
N GLU A 156 18.28 -5.37 11.29
CA GLU A 156 19.43 -4.46 11.34
C GLU A 156 19.16 -3.26 12.26
N ILE A 157 17.97 -2.68 12.19
CA ILE A 157 17.57 -1.58 13.08
C ILE A 157 17.55 -2.04 14.55
N GLU A 158 17.02 -3.22 14.82
CA GLU A 158 16.95 -3.79 16.18
C GLU A 158 18.36 -4.11 16.71
N SER A 159 19.26 -4.61 15.86
CA SER A 159 20.63 -5.02 16.26
C SER A 159 21.60 -3.82 16.35
N ASN A 160 21.51 -2.88 15.41
CA ASN A 160 22.47 -1.81 15.23
C ASN A 160 21.89 -0.40 15.46
N GLY A 161 20.56 -0.28 15.61
CA GLY A 161 19.89 1.02 15.69
C GLY A 161 20.32 1.89 16.85
N SER A 162 20.66 1.27 18.00
CA SER A 162 21.22 2.00 19.14
C SER A 162 22.64 2.51 18.86
N TYR A 163 23.42 1.84 18.03
CA TYR A 163 24.75 2.26 17.63
C TYR A 163 24.72 3.38 16.60
N ALA A 164 23.88 3.24 15.57
CA ALA A 164 23.64 4.30 14.58
C ALA A 164 23.07 5.56 15.25
N ALA A 165 22.10 5.40 16.18
CA ALA A 165 21.58 6.48 16.98
C ALA A 165 22.64 7.14 17.88
N SER A 166 23.68 6.41 18.34
CA SER A 166 24.73 6.96 19.20
C SER A 166 25.53 8.07 18.52
N ASN A 167 25.73 7.97 17.20
CA ASN A 167 26.41 9.00 16.42
C ASN A 167 25.64 10.34 16.38
N ILE A 168 24.32 10.28 16.52
CA ILE A 168 23.44 11.45 16.56
C ILE A 168 23.28 11.92 18.02
N ILE A 169 23.02 10.99 18.93
CA ILE A 169 22.82 11.24 20.36
C ILE A 169 24.06 11.89 20.99
N ASN A 170 25.25 11.56 20.56
CA ASN A 170 26.48 12.14 21.06
C ASN A 170 26.78 13.56 20.54
N LYS A 171 26.04 14.06 19.55
CA LYS A 171 26.20 15.42 19.01
C LYS A 171 25.33 16.43 19.78
N LYS A 172 25.75 16.79 21.01
CA LYS A 172 25.01 17.68 21.92
C LYS A 172 24.59 19.01 21.29
N PHE A 173 25.43 19.61 20.45
CA PHE A 173 25.11 20.88 19.79
C PHE A 173 24.04 20.71 18.71
N LEU A 174 24.02 19.60 17.99
CA LEU A 174 22.96 19.29 17.02
C LEU A 174 21.61 19.09 17.72
N GLN A 175 21.61 18.36 18.83
CA GLN A 175 20.39 18.15 19.63
C GLN A 175 19.87 19.46 20.20
N ALA A 176 20.77 20.32 20.74
CA ALA A 176 20.38 21.62 21.27
C ALA A 176 19.82 22.54 20.17
N ALA A 177 20.41 22.52 18.96
CA ALA A 177 19.90 23.29 17.80
C ALA A 177 18.53 22.82 17.37
N TRP A 178 18.33 21.51 17.27
CA TRP A 178 17.05 20.92 16.91
C TRP A 178 15.96 21.21 17.97
N LEU A 179 16.29 21.02 19.24
CA LEU A 179 15.36 21.36 20.33
C LEU A 179 15.00 22.85 20.32
N LYS A 180 15.98 23.73 20.12
CA LYS A 180 15.75 25.17 19.99
C LYS A 180 14.80 25.49 18.83
N GLU A 181 14.98 24.85 17.68
CA GLU A 181 14.09 25.02 16.52
C GLU A 181 12.65 24.65 16.85
N LEU A 182 12.44 23.51 17.51
CA LEU A 182 11.09 23.05 17.91
C LEU A 182 10.44 24.00 18.93
N LEU A 183 11.20 24.46 19.92
CA LEU A 183 10.71 25.35 20.98
C LEU A 183 10.35 26.76 20.46
N GLN A 184 10.87 27.16 19.31
CA GLN A 184 10.56 28.44 18.68
C GLN A 184 9.28 28.41 17.82
N LYS A 185 8.68 27.23 17.61
CA LYS A 185 7.41 27.12 16.88
C LYS A 185 6.24 27.46 17.79
N GLU A 186 5.35 28.32 17.32
CA GLU A 186 4.21 28.81 18.11
C GLU A 186 2.96 27.93 17.96
N ASP A 187 2.84 27.21 16.82
CA ASP A 187 1.67 26.39 16.53
C ASP A 187 2.01 24.91 16.38
N GLU A 188 1.02 24.05 16.66
CA GLU A 188 1.18 22.60 16.59
C GLU A 188 1.55 22.09 15.19
N TYR A 189 1.05 22.74 14.12
CA TYR A 189 1.34 22.32 12.76
C TYR A 189 2.81 22.55 12.43
N ALA A 190 3.36 23.70 12.77
CA ALA A 190 4.78 24.01 12.58
C ALA A 190 5.67 23.06 13.41
N ILE A 191 5.26 22.68 14.64
CA ILE A 191 5.96 21.69 15.46
C ILE A 191 5.95 20.32 14.78
N LYS A 192 4.80 19.82 14.34
CA LYS A 192 4.65 18.53 13.66
C LYS A 192 5.51 18.48 12.39
N THR A 193 5.50 19.56 11.61
CA THR A 193 6.28 19.65 10.36
C THR A 193 7.79 19.60 10.62
N ALA A 194 8.28 20.42 11.57
CA ALA A 194 9.69 20.45 11.93
C ALA A 194 10.17 19.11 12.54
N ALA A 195 9.36 18.51 13.42
CA ALA A 195 9.64 17.20 13.98
C ALA A 195 9.72 16.12 12.90
N TRP A 196 8.78 16.11 11.93
CA TRP A 196 8.80 15.15 10.84
C TRP A 196 10.01 15.32 9.92
N GLN A 197 10.40 16.55 9.61
CA GLN A 197 11.62 16.82 8.83
C GLN A 197 12.87 16.31 9.56
N ALA A 198 12.95 16.46 10.87
CA ALA A 198 14.05 15.92 11.65
C ALA A 198 14.07 14.39 11.65
N VAL A 199 12.90 13.74 11.84
CA VAL A 199 12.75 12.28 11.77
C VAL A 199 13.17 11.76 10.41
N THR A 200 12.80 12.42 9.31
CA THR A 200 13.18 12.01 7.95
C THR A 200 14.71 12.00 7.77
N LYS A 201 15.40 13.04 8.26
CA LYS A 201 16.88 13.10 8.22
C LYS A 201 17.53 11.99 9.08
N LEU A 202 16.94 11.69 10.24
CA LEU A 202 17.40 10.59 11.09
C LEU A 202 17.24 9.23 10.40
N TRP A 203 16.14 9.01 9.69
CA TRP A 203 15.94 7.80 8.91
C TRP A 203 16.93 7.66 7.75
N GLU A 204 17.26 8.76 7.10
CA GLU A 204 18.25 8.78 6.02
C GLU A 204 19.65 8.36 6.54
N GLU A 205 20.10 8.92 7.67
CA GLU A 205 21.35 8.54 8.33
C GLU A 205 21.35 7.07 8.75
N LEU A 206 20.26 6.60 9.37
CA LEU A 206 20.11 5.21 9.79
C LEU A 206 20.14 4.26 8.59
N ALA A 207 19.44 4.61 7.49
CA ALA A 207 19.44 3.82 6.27
C ALA A 207 20.86 3.68 5.67
N TYR A 208 21.66 4.73 5.77
CA TYR A 208 23.05 4.69 5.30
C TYR A 208 23.91 3.72 6.09
N GLU A 209 23.80 3.72 7.42
CA GLU A 209 24.56 2.85 8.31
C GLU A 209 24.28 1.35 8.09
N ILE A 210 23.04 1.00 7.79
CA ILE A 210 22.63 -0.39 7.55
C ILE A 210 22.74 -0.83 6.09
N LYS A 211 23.09 0.10 5.18
CA LYS A 211 23.08 -0.10 3.73
C LYS A 211 23.85 -1.33 3.30
N GLN A 212 25.09 -1.49 3.78
CA GLN A 212 25.98 -2.58 3.34
C GLN A 212 25.39 -3.96 3.64
N SER A 213 24.89 -4.17 4.85
CA SER A 213 24.26 -5.44 5.24
C SER A 213 22.99 -5.73 4.44
N LEU A 214 22.22 -4.70 4.13
CA LEU A 214 21.01 -4.82 3.33
C LEU A 214 21.33 -5.10 1.86
N ASP A 215 22.37 -4.46 1.30
CA ASP A 215 22.81 -4.67 -0.07
C ASP A 215 23.30 -6.12 -0.24
N ASP A 216 24.13 -6.63 0.65
CA ASP A 216 24.66 -8.00 0.60
C ASP A 216 23.53 -9.04 0.68
N PHE A 217 22.58 -8.83 1.58
CA PHE A 217 21.38 -9.67 1.69
C PHE A 217 20.55 -9.64 0.40
N THR A 218 20.31 -8.44 -0.15
CA THR A 218 19.50 -8.25 -1.36
C THR A 218 20.16 -8.89 -2.57
N ILE A 219 21.50 -8.78 -2.72
CA ILE A 219 22.25 -9.43 -3.79
C ILE A 219 22.08 -10.95 -3.73
N ASN A 220 22.19 -11.55 -2.55
CA ASN A 220 22.03 -12.98 -2.37
C ASN A 220 20.60 -13.42 -2.68
N LEU A 221 19.61 -12.69 -2.15
CA LEU A 221 18.19 -12.93 -2.45
C LEU A 221 17.90 -12.88 -3.95
N VAL A 222 18.43 -11.87 -4.66
CA VAL A 222 18.24 -11.75 -6.12
C VAL A 222 18.91 -12.90 -6.87
N ARG A 223 20.10 -13.37 -6.44
CA ARG A 223 20.76 -14.53 -7.05
C ARG A 223 19.90 -15.79 -6.95
N ASP A 224 19.27 -16.01 -5.80
CA ASP A 224 18.38 -17.16 -5.62
C ASP A 224 17.10 -17.01 -6.44
N LEU A 225 16.56 -15.81 -6.54
CA LEU A 225 15.35 -15.52 -7.30
C LEU A 225 15.58 -15.49 -8.84
N LYS A 226 16.83 -15.37 -9.32
CA LYS A 226 17.15 -15.43 -10.77
C LYS A 226 16.75 -16.73 -11.45
N LYS A 227 16.51 -17.79 -10.71
CA LYS A 227 16.03 -19.07 -11.21
C LYS A 227 14.53 -19.04 -11.57
N ILE A 228 13.82 -17.98 -11.20
CA ILE A 228 12.39 -17.83 -11.47
C ILE A 228 12.22 -17.28 -12.89
N ASN A 229 11.58 -18.06 -13.76
CA ASN A 229 11.38 -17.69 -15.17
C ASN A 229 10.45 -16.47 -15.35
N SER A 230 9.47 -16.29 -14.47
CA SER A 230 8.55 -15.14 -14.48
C SER A 230 8.32 -14.66 -13.05
N PRO A 231 8.77 -13.45 -12.69
CA PRO A 231 8.51 -12.88 -11.38
C PRO A 231 7.02 -12.77 -11.05
N LEU A 232 6.18 -12.54 -12.06
CA LEU A 232 4.73 -12.43 -11.87
C LEU A 232 4.11 -13.76 -11.43
N ASN A 233 4.58 -14.90 -11.98
CA ASN A 233 4.11 -16.24 -11.61
C ASN A 233 4.49 -16.63 -10.17
N TYR A 234 5.37 -15.87 -9.53
CA TYR A 234 5.66 -16.04 -8.11
C TYR A 234 4.48 -15.60 -7.22
N PHE A 235 3.68 -14.65 -7.69
CA PHE A 235 2.60 -14.02 -6.92
C PHE A 235 1.20 -14.45 -7.38
N ILE A 236 1.06 -14.86 -8.66
CA ILE A 236 -0.21 -15.26 -9.25
C ILE A 236 -0.05 -16.60 -9.96
N GLU A 237 -1.10 -17.42 -9.94
CA GLU A 237 -1.05 -18.78 -10.53
C GLU A 237 -0.81 -18.78 -12.04
N LYS A 238 -1.34 -17.79 -12.75
CA LYS A 238 -1.23 -17.69 -14.21
C LYS A 238 -0.99 -16.25 -14.64
N SER A 239 0.14 -16.02 -15.30
CA SER A 239 0.44 -14.73 -15.94
C SER A 239 -0.45 -14.55 -17.17
N THR A 240 -1.11 -13.39 -17.25
CA THR A 240 -1.88 -12.93 -18.40
C THR A 240 -1.28 -11.62 -18.89
N LEU A 241 -1.60 -11.22 -20.12
CA LEU A 241 -1.17 -9.94 -20.66
C LEU A 241 -1.64 -8.77 -19.78
N ASP A 242 -2.88 -8.83 -19.29
CA ASP A 242 -3.44 -7.82 -18.39
C ASP A 242 -2.66 -7.73 -17.08
N ALA A 243 -2.28 -8.87 -16.50
CA ALA A 243 -1.48 -8.89 -15.27
C ALA A 243 -0.07 -8.31 -15.49
N GLU A 244 0.54 -8.50 -16.65
CA GLU A 244 1.82 -7.87 -17.02
C GLU A 244 1.68 -6.35 -17.17
N LEU A 245 0.58 -5.88 -17.76
CA LEU A 245 0.30 -4.47 -17.89
C LEU A 245 0.02 -3.81 -16.53
N GLU A 246 -0.71 -4.48 -15.65
CA GLU A 246 -0.91 -4.03 -14.27
C GLU A 246 0.42 -3.99 -13.49
N GLN A 247 1.31 -4.97 -13.65
CA GLN A 247 2.65 -4.93 -13.07
C GLN A 247 3.41 -3.67 -13.48
N ILE A 248 3.39 -3.31 -14.78
CA ILE A 248 4.03 -2.11 -15.30
C ILE A 248 3.43 -0.84 -14.68
N LYS A 249 2.10 -0.75 -14.60
CA LYS A 249 1.41 0.39 -13.99
C LYS A 249 1.79 0.55 -12.52
N HIS A 250 1.74 -0.52 -11.74
CA HIS A 250 2.05 -0.49 -10.31
C HIS A 250 3.51 -0.14 -10.04
N ALA A 251 4.44 -0.70 -10.80
CA ALA A 251 5.87 -0.40 -10.65
C ALA A 251 6.17 1.08 -10.95
N ASN A 252 5.64 1.61 -12.05
CA ASN A 252 5.81 3.03 -12.40
C ASN A 252 5.09 3.95 -11.42
N CYS A 253 3.91 3.56 -10.95
CA CYS A 253 3.18 4.33 -9.94
C CYS A 253 3.97 4.42 -8.64
N PHE A 254 4.49 3.31 -8.13
CA PHE A 254 5.32 3.30 -6.92
C PHE A 254 6.57 4.19 -7.05
N SER A 255 7.18 4.22 -8.24
CA SER A 255 8.34 5.09 -8.51
C SER A 255 7.99 6.56 -8.64
N CYS A 256 6.81 6.88 -9.17
CA CYS A 256 6.42 8.24 -9.54
C CYS A 256 5.65 8.97 -8.43
N SER A 257 4.77 8.27 -7.73
CA SER A 257 3.84 8.86 -6.77
C SER A 257 3.91 8.20 -5.40
N LYS A 258 3.33 8.86 -4.41
CA LYS A 258 3.19 8.40 -3.04
C LYS A 258 1.87 8.88 -2.45
N LYS A 259 1.52 8.39 -1.25
CA LYS A 259 0.38 8.89 -0.49
C LYS A 259 0.57 10.36 -0.14
N ILE A 260 -0.53 11.09 -0.10
CA ILE A 260 -0.56 12.49 0.34
C ILE A 260 -0.22 12.53 1.82
N THR A 261 0.92 13.15 2.14
CA THR A 261 1.44 13.22 3.51
C THR A 261 1.37 14.63 4.11
N ALA A 262 1.26 15.65 3.28
CA ALA A 262 1.14 17.03 3.71
C ALA A 262 -0.30 17.39 4.09
N HIS A 263 -0.47 18.43 4.91
CA HIS A 263 -1.77 18.99 5.28
C HIS A 263 -2.04 20.34 4.57
N HIS A 264 -1.13 20.75 3.71
CA HIS A 264 -1.25 21.94 2.86
C HIS A 264 -0.71 21.62 1.48
N LEU A 265 -1.04 22.47 0.50
CA LEU A 265 -0.59 22.32 -0.86
C LEU A 265 0.94 22.35 -0.96
N VAL A 266 1.52 21.38 -1.63
CA VAL A 266 2.97 21.29 -1.88
C VAL A 266 3.27 21.07 -3.36
N THR A 267 4.51 21.33 -3.75
CA THR A 267 5.00 21.01 -5.10
C THR A 267 4.86 19.52 -5.37
N GLY A 268 4.18 19.16 -6.45
CA GLY A 268 3.94 17.76 -6.81
C GLY A 268 2.55 17.24 -6.45
N HIS A 269 1.71 18.00 -5.76
CA HIS A 269 0.31 17.63 -5.59
C HIS A 269 -0.43 17.62 -6.92
N VAL A 270 -1.17 16.54 -7.17
CA VAL A 270 -2.08 16.40 -8.30
C VAL A 270 -3.48 16.73 -7.82
N LEU A 271 -4.10 17.71 -8.45
CA LEU A 271 -5.44 18.18 -8.15
C LEU A 271 -6.40 17.76 -9.25
N GLU A 272 -7.63 17.49 -8.89
CA GLU A 272 -8.73 17.23 -9.82
C GLU A 272 -9.84 18.28 -9.65
N PHE A 273 -10.19 18.95 -10.73
CA PHE A 273 -11.36 19.81 -10.84
C PHE A 273 -11.79 19.97 -12.30
N ASN A 274 -13.06 20.22 -12.53
CA ASN A 274 -13.65 20.33 -13.87
C ASN A 274 -13.27 19.16 -14.80
N ASN A 275 -13.26 17.94 -14.27
CA ASN A 275 -12.88 16.70 -14.98
C ASN A 275 -11.48 16.74 -15.61
N ASN A 276 -10.57 17.51 -15.06
CA ASN A 276 -9.17 17.56 -15.49
C ASN A 276 -8.23 17.40 -14.31
N HIS A 277 -7.09 16.80 -14.57
CA HIS A 277 -5.99 16.71 -13.61
C HIS A 277 -5.04 17.91 -13.80
N TRP A 278 -4.58 18.43 -12.68
CA TRP A 278 -3.66 19.56 -12.62
C TRP A 278 -2.53 19.26 -11.64
N LEU A 279 -1.32 19.63 -12.00
CA LEU A 279 -0.14 19.42 -11.17
C LEU A 279 0.33 20.73 -10.59
N CYS A 280 0.47 20.82 -9.27
CA CYS A 280 1.04 21.97 -8.60
C CYS A 280 2.56 22.01 -8.81
N LEU A 281 3.05 23.05 -9.49
CA LEU A 281 4.47 23.28 -9.76
C LEU A 281 4.93 24.66 -9.26
N THR A 282 4.38 25.12 -8.17
CA THR A 282 4.94 26.24 -7.40
C THR A 282 6.09 25.73 -6.55
N PRO A 283 7.24 26.44 -6.45
CA PRO A 283 8.33 26.05 -5.56
C PRO A 283 7.85 25.85 -4.12
N MET A 284 8.37 24.83 -3.45
CA MET A 284 7.91 24.46 -2.10
C MET A 284 8.08 25.59 -1.08
N CYS A 285 9.14 26.39 -1.20
CA CYS A 285 9.36 27.57 -0.34
C CYS A 285 8.24 28.59 -0.42
N ASP A 286 7.57 28.72 -1.57
CA ASP A 286 6.49 29.67 -1.77
C ASP A 286 5.13 29.15 -1.30
N LEU A 287 5.04 27.87 -0.95
CA LEU A 287 3.83 27.17 -0.52
C LEU A 287 3.72 27.01 0.99
N VAL A 288 4.74 27.44 1.75
CA VAL A 288 4.74 27.30 3.21
C VAL A 288 3.69 28.24 3.81
N PRO A 289 2.70 27.72 4.58
CA PRO A 289 1.71 28.56 5.25
C PRO A 289 2.38 29.55 6.23
N GLY A 290 1.84 30.75 6.34
CA GLY A 290 2.34 31.79 7.25
C GLY A 290 3.50 32.64 6.74
N GLN A 291 4.12 32.31 5.59
CA GLN A 291 5.24 33.13 5.06
C GLN A 291 4.84 34.51 4.57
N LYS A 292 3.62 34.68 4.09
CA LYS A 292 3.12 35.97 3.59
C LYS A 292 2.14 36.55 4.59
N ASN A 293 2.62 37.43 5.44
CA ASN A 293 1.83 38.13 6.47
C ASN A 293 0.57 38.77 5.86
N GLY A 294 -0.59 38.38 6.32
CA GLY A 294 -1.87 39.05 6.10
C GLY A 294 -2.69 38.63 4.87
N ASN A 295 -2.17 37.85 3.94
CA ASN A 295 -2.94 37.37 2.80
C ASN A 295 -3.42 35.94 2.98
N SER A 296 -4.75 35.76 3.00
CA SER A 296 -5.36 34.41 3.00
C SER A 296 -5.21 33.68 1.65
N LEU A 297 -4.83 34.41 0.58
CA LEU A 297 -4.67 33.90 -0.79
C LEU A 297 -3.20 33.62 -1.08
N LEU A 298 -2.92 32.38 -1.49
CA LEU A 298 -1.59 31.92 -1.88
C LEU A 298 -1.51 31.82 -3.42
N PRO A 299 -0.59 32.55 -4.11
CA PRO A 299 -0.42 32.40 -5.55
C PRO A 299 0.22 31.06 -5.88
N VAL A 300 -0.36 30.33 -6.83
CA VAL A 300 0.14 29.02 -7.25
C VAL A 300 0.11 28.89 -8.78
N THR A 301 1.06 28.12 -9.32
CA THR A 301 1.09 27.70 -10.71
C THR A 301 0.68 26.25 -10.81
N LEU A 302 -0.42 26.00 -11.52
CA LEU A 302 -0.91 24.66 -11.86
C LEU A 302 -0.62 24.35 -13.32
N VAL A 303 -0.22 23.13 -13.62
CA VAL A 303 0.00 22.66 -14.99
C VAL A 303 -1.03 21.61 -15.34
N LYS A 304 -1.72 21.81 -16.47
CA LYS A 304 -2.71 20.87 -16.96
C LYS A 304 -2.04 19.55 -17.33
N MET A 305 -2.55 18.47 -16.78
CA MET A 305 -2.18 17.11 -17.14
C MET A 305 -3.18 16.53 -18.14
N TYR A 306 -2.70 15.74 -19.06
CA TYR A 306 -3.52 15.12 -20.09
C TYR A 306 -3.57 13.61 -19.85
N ASP A 307 -4.73 13.00 -20.05
CA ASP A 307 -4.80 11.56 -20.11
C ASP A 307 -3.84 11.01 -21.18
N ALA A 308 -3.06 9.98 -20.84
CA ALA A 308 -2.01 9.47 -21.71
C ALA A 308 -2.55 8.85 -23.00
N LYS A 309 -3.76 8.28 -23.01
CA LYS A 309 -4.40 7.78 -24.24
C LYS A 309 -4.75 8.93 -25.18
N VAL A 310 -5.25 10.04 -24.63
CA VAL A 310 -5.54 11.27 -25.39
C VAL A 310 -4.24 11.84 -25.96
N ALA A 311 -3.19 11.91 -25.15
CA ALA A 311 -1.88 12.40 -25.58
C ALA A 311 -1.25 11.49 -26.66
N LEU A 312 -1.41 10.18 -26.57
CA LEU A 312 -1.00 9.22 -27.60
C LEU A 312 -1.68 9.50 -28.94
N ASN A 313 -3.01 9.67 -28.92
CA ASN A 313 -3.76 9.99 -30.14
C ASN A 313 -3.31 11.31 -30.78
N ASN A 314 -3.02 12.31 -29.97
CA ASN A 314 -2.48 13.59 -30.47
C ASN A 314 -1.10 13.41 -31.11
N THR A 315 -0.20 12.67 -30.45
CA THR A 315 1.14 12.39 -31.00
C THR A 315 1.05 11.65 -32.32
N ARG A 316 0.18 10.65 -32.42
CA ARG A 316 -0.02 9.87 -33.67
C ARG A 316 -0.56 10.75 -34.82
N LYS A 317 -1.55 11.62 -34.52
CA LYS A 317 -2.08 12.57 -35.51
C LYS A 317 -0.99 13.52 -36.01
N ASN A 318 -0.15 14.04 -35.11
CA ASN A 318 0.95 14.90 -35.48
C ASN A 318 1.95 14.16 -36.37
N MET A 319 2.33 12.94 -36.04
CA MET A 319 3.23 12.11 -36.87
C MET A 319 2.63 11.78 -38.22
N GLN A 320 1.33 11.48 -38.31
CA GLN A 320 0.64 11.29 -39.58
C GLN A 320 0.75 12.53 -40.50
N ASN A 321 0.51 13.71 -39.91
CA ASN A 321 0.56 14.96 -40.65
C ASN A 321 2.00 15.29 -41.10
N GLU A 322 2.99 15.13 -40.23
CA GLU A 322 4.40 15.40 -40.50
C GLU A 322 4.96 14.45 -41.60
N LEU A 323 4.61 13.16 -41.51
CA LEU A 323 5.15 12.13 -42.41
C LEU A 323 4.26 11.84 -43.62
N LYS A 324 3.10 12.49 -43.75
CA LYS A 324 2.08 12.24 -44.78
C LYS A 324 1.70 10.76 -44.93
N LEU A 325 1.62 10.07 -43.78
CA LEU A 325 1.30 8.65 -43.75
C LEU A 325 -0.21 8.41 -43.95
N PRO A 326 -0.62 7.27 -44.54
CA PRO A 326 -2.02 6.86 -44.53
C PRO A 326 -2.50 6.63 -43.09
N ASN A 327 -3.83 6.51 -42.91
CA ASN A 327 -4.43 6.28 -41.60
C ASN A 327 -3.72 5.18 -40.81
N LEU A 328 -3.22 5.52 -39.63
CA LEU A 328 -2.65 4.52 -38.72
C LEU A 328 -3.78 3.64 -38.17
N PRO A 329 -3.54 2.32 -38.02
CA PRO A 329 -4.54 1.40 -37.50
C PRO A 329 -5.02 1.86 -36.10
N GLU A 330 -6.28 1.57 -35.77
CA GLU A 330 -6.80 1.81 -34.43
C GLU A 330 -5.99 0.99 -33.42
N ILE A 331 -5.84 1.57 -32.22
CA ILE A 331 -5.11 0.92 -31.12
C ILE A 331 -6.10 0.11 -30.32
N ASN A 332 -5.86 -1.18 -30.19
CA ASN A 332 -6.57 -2.02 -29.23
C ASN A 332 -6.27 -1.52 -27.78
N GLU A 333 -7.27 -1.62 -26.91
CA GLU A 333 -7.11 -1.17 -25.51
C GLU A 333 -5.93 -1.87 -24.82
N ASP A 334 -5.72 -3.15 -25.07
CA ASP A 334 -4.66 -3.97 -24.49
C ASP A 334 -3.24 -3.56 -24.95
N GLU A 335 -3.11 -3.00 -26.15
CA GLU A 335 -1.83 -2.49 -26.65
C GLU A 335 -1.55 -1.05 -26.22
N SER A 336 -2.56 -0.34 -25.74
CA SER A 336 -2.47 1.11 -25.48
C SER A 336 -1.34 1.49 -24.51
N ILE A 337 -1.11 0.71 -23.46
CA ILE A 337 -0.06 1.00 -22.46
C ILE A 337 1.33 0.81 -23.05
N ARG A 338 1.58 -0.26 -23.78
CA ARG A 338 2.87 -0.48 -24.45
C ARG A 338 3.16 0.62 -25.45
N GLN A 339 2.15 1.04 -26.20
CA GLN A 339 2.31 2.13 -27.15
C GLN A 339 2.52 3.47 -26.45
N ILE A 340 1.82 3.76 -25.36
CA ILE A 340 2.07 4.93 -24.53
C ILE A 340 3.55 4.99 -24.09
N LEU A 341 4.08 3.88 -23.58
CA LEU A 341 5.47 3.79 -23.16
C LEU A 341 6.45 3.96 -24.33
N ASN A 342 6.16 3.36 -25.50
CA ASN A 342 7.02 3.45 -26.68
C ASN A 342 7.06 4.84 -27.33
N TYR A 343 5.94 5.56 -27.29
CA TYR A 343 5.86 6.92 -27.86
C TYR A 343 6.19 8.03 -26.87
N SER A 344 6.33 7.71 -25.58
CA SER A 344 6.64 8.71 -24.58
C SER A 344 8.12 9.01 -24.50
N THR A 345 8.44 10.29 -24.35
CA THR A 345 9.78 10.69 -23.94
C THR A 345 9.92 10.56 -22.42
N GLN A 346 11.15 10.33 -21.97
CA GLN A 346 11.46 10.30 -20.54
C GLN A 346 10.93 11.55 -19.84
N ASN A 347 10.39 11.38 -18.66
CA ASN A 347 9.86 12.46 -17.81
C ASN A 347 8.61 13.18 -18.34
N ASN A 348 7.92 12.66 -19.36
CA ASN A 348 6.66 13.22 -19.84
C ASN A 348 5.43 12.46 -19.34
N LEU A 349 5.62 11.23 -18.90
CA LEU A 349 4.56 10.40 -18.30
C LEU A 349 4.67 10.38 -16.79
N LEU A 350 3.51 10.43 -16.15
CA LEU A 350 3.32 10.26 -14.72
C LEU A 350 2.33 9.14 -14.47
N PHE A 351 2.64 8.29 -13.51
CA PHE A 351 1.75 7.26 -13.02
C PHE A 351 1.34 7.64 -11.60
N VAL A 352 0.09 7.95 -11.40
CA VAL A 352 -0.41 8.43 -10.11
C VAL A 352 -1.58 7.58 -9.63
N GLN A 353 -1.54 7.11 -8.40
CA GLN A 353 -2.66 6.44 -7.78
C GLN A 353 -3.52 7.46 -7.06
N SER A 354 -4.75 7.60 -7.51
CA SER A 354 -5.73 8.45 -6.85
C SER A 354 -6.14 7.84 -5.51
N GLU A 355 -5.98 8.61 -4.44
CA GLU A 355 -6.44 8.18 -3.11
C GLU A 355 -7.98 8.18 -3.00
N HIS A 356 -8.67 8.79 -3.96
CA HIS A 356 -10.12 8.85 -3.93
C HIS A 356 -10.78 7.55 -4.41
N ASP A 357 -10.33 7.03 -5.56
CA ASP A 357 -10.93 5.85 -6.20
C ASP A 357 -9.99 4.66 -6.27
N GLY A 358 -8.75 4.81 -5.78
CA GLY A 358 -7.71 3.79 -5.79
C GLY A 358 -7.15 3.46 -7.17
N LYS A 359 -7.62 4.12 -8.23
CA LYS A 359 -7.19 3.85 -9.61
C LYS A 359 -5.83 4.48 -9.92
N ILE A 360 -5.09 3.82 -10.79
CA ILE A 360 -3.85 4.36 -11.35
C ILE A 360 -4.17 5.09 -12.64
N HIS A 361 -3.94 6.42 -12.62
CA HIS A 361 -4.03 7.28 -13.80
C HIS A 361 -2.66 7.41 -14.46
N ILE A 362 -2.63 7.30 -15.77
CA ILE A 362 -1.44 7.55 -16.57
C ILE A 362 -1.62 8.92 -17.23
N LEU A 363 -0.81 9.88 -16.81
CA LEU A 363 -0.94 11.28 -17.20
C LEU A 363 0.27 11.74 -18.01
N SER A 364 0.04 12.57 -19.01
CA SER A 364 1.08 13.23 -19.79
C SER A 364 1.22 14.70 -19.36
N PHE A 365 2.47 15.15 -19.20
CA PHE A 365 2.80 16.52 -18.83
C PHE A 365 2.52 17.53 -19.95
N THR A 366 2.50 17.07 -21.19
CA THR A 366 2.20 17.89 -22.38
C THR A 366 1.05 17.26 -23.17
N VAL A 367 0.50 18.00 -24.11
CA VAL A 367 -0.64 17.57 -24.94
C VAL A 367 -0.33 16.33 -25.80
N GLY A 368 0.96 16.09 -26.10
CA GLY A 368 1.47 14.88 -26.76
C GLY A 368 2.45 14.11 -25.88
N LEU A 369 2.69 12.84 -26.21
CA LEU A 369 3.65 11.99 -25.47
C LEU A 369 5.11 12.29 -25.80
N ASP A 370 5.39 12.88 -26.97
CA ASP A 370 6.72 13.17 -27.47
C ASP A 370 7.42 14.33 -26.74
N GLY A 371 6.70 15.04 -25.87
CA GLY A 371 7.24 16.14 -25.09
C GLY A 371 7.62 17.39 -25.89
N LYS A 372 7.31 17.44 -27.19
CA LYS A 372 7.63 18.61 -28.06
C LYS A 372 6.80 19.83 -27.74
N ALA A 373 5.54 19.64 -27.32
CA ALA A 373 4.66 20.73 -26.94
C ALA A 373 5.04 21.33 -25.59
N ASN A 374 4.80 22.63 -25.44
CA ASN A 374 4.97 23.28 -24.13
C ASN A 374 3.89 22.83 -23.14
N PRO A 375 4.23 22.70 -21.86
CA PRO A 375 3.25 22.43 -20.81
C PRO A 375 2.28 23.62 -20.69
N LYS A 376 1.01 23.33 -20.45
CA LYS A 376 -0.03 24.36 -20.31
C LYS A 376 -0.17 24.74 -18.83
N ALA A 377 0.44 25.84 -18.45
CA ALA A 377 0.38 26.38 -17.10
C ALA A 377 -0.80 27.35 -16.93
N MET A 378 -1.30 27.43 -15.72
CA MET A 378 -2.31 28.36 -15.25
C MET A 378 -1.89 28.89 -13.89
N ASP A 379 -1.83 30.20 -13.76
CA ASP A 379 -1.60 30.86 -12.47
C ASP A 379 -2.95 31.09 -11.80
N CYS A 380 -3.05 30.72 -10.53
CA CYS A 380 -4.26 30.83 -9.73
C CYS A 380 -3.92 31.20 -8.28
N TYR A 381 -4.96 31.43 -7.50
CA TYR A 381 -4.84 31.70 -6.06
C TYR A 381 -5.57 30.60 -5.29
N VAL A 382 -4.94 30.15 -4.22
CA VAL A 382 -5.50 29.15 -3.31
C VAL A 382 -5.90 29.85 -2.01
N GLU A 383 -7.09 29.54 -1.52
CA GLU A 383 -7.58 30.06 -0.26
C GLU A 383 -6.91 29.38 0.95
N ASN A 384 -7.09 29.97 2.11
CA ASN A 384 -6.62 29.44 3.40
C ASN A 384 -5.11 29.10 3.38
N GLN A 385 -4.30 29.90 2.68
CA GLN A 385 -2.84 29.70 2.55
C GLN A 385 -2.44 28.30 2.07
N GLY A 386 -3.31 27.65 1.34
CA GLY A 386 -3.06 26.31 0.81
C GLY A 386 -3.35 25.18 1.78
N ILE A 387 -3.83 25.44 2.99
CA ILE A 387 -4.28 24.40 3.94
C ILE A 387 -5.61 23.83 3.44
N PHE A 388 -5.71 22.53 3.33
CA PHE A 388 -6.90 21.83 2.85
C PHE A 388 -7.62 21.05 3.97
N SER A 389 -8.89 20.70 3.72
CA SER A 389 -9.73 19.93 4.63
C SER A 389 -9.25 18.48 4.79
N GLU A 390 -9.82 17.76 5.75
CA GLU A 390 -9.57 16.31 5.92
C GLU A 390 -9.95 15.52 4.65
N ASP A 391 -10.98 15.96 3.92
CA ASP A 391 -11.39 15.40 2.62
C ASP A 391 -10.45 15.77 1.47
N LYS A 392 -9.35 16.49 1.76
CA LYS A 392 -8.35 16.96 0.78
C LYS A 392 -8.92 17.88 -0.29
N ILE A 393 -9.89 18.69 0.09
CA ILE A 393 -10.52 19.71 -0.76
C ILE A 393 -9.90 21.06 -0.47
N ILE A 394 -9.63 21.82 -1.54
CA ILE A 394 -9.04 23.14 -1.51
C ILE A 394 -9.80 24.08 -2.47
N ALA A 395 -10.03 25.33 -2.05
CA ALA A 395 -10.68 26.32 -2.88
C ALA A 395 -9.65 27.08 -3.73
N LEU A 396 -9.91 27.16 -5.02
CA LEU A 396 -9.08 27.83 -6.02
C LEU A 396 -9.81 29.01 -6.66
N LYS A 397 -9.08 30.07 -6.95
CA LYS A 397 -9.54 31.21 -7.74
C LYS A 397 -8.60 31.46 -8.92
N TYR A 398 -9.13 31.51 -10.12
CA TYR A 398 -8.35 31.85 -11.32
C TYR A 398 -9.13 32.77 -12.25
N ALA A 399 -8.37 33.55 -13.02
CA ALA A 399 -8.93 34.47 -14.02
C ALA A 399 -9.19 33.69 -15.32
N LYS A 400 -10.38 33.84 -15.87
CA LYS A 400 -10.74 33.33 -17.20
C LYS A 400 -11.16 34.49 -18.09
N PRO A 401 -10.44 34.75 -19.18
CA PRO A 401 -10.84 35.77 -20.15
C PRO A 401 -12.12 35.31 -20.88
N THR A 402 -13.05 36.21 -21.01
CA THR A 402 -14.20 36.13 -21.93
C THR A 402 -14.02 37.20 -23.01
N GLU A 403 -14.86 37.22 -24.05
CA GLU A 403 -14.70 38.12 -25.18
C GLU A 403 -14.63 39.59 -24.78
N ASN A 404 -15.24 39.99 -23.66
CA ASN A 404 -15.33 41.40 -23.25
C ASN A 404 -14.81 41.68 -21.83
N GLU A 405 -14.59 40.64 -20.99
CA GLU A 405 -14.27 40.83 -19.58
C GLU A 405 -13.37 39.73 -19.04
N MET A 406 -12.70 40.03 -17.93
CA MET A 406 -11.92 39.07 -17.14
C MET A 406 -12.78 38.59 -15.96
N ASN A 407 -13.22 37.34 -16.00
CA ASN A 407 -14.03 36.74 -14.93
C ASN A 407 -13.14 35.98 -13.94
N ILE A 408 -13.35 36.20 -12.65
CA ILE A 408 -12.74 35.41 -11.61
C ILE A 408 -13.66 34.20 -11.33
N ILE A 409 -13.12 33.01 -11.55
CA ILE A 409 -13.81 31.74 -11.31
C ILE A 409 -13.29 31.15 -10.01
N SER A 410 -14.21 30.81 -9.12
CA SER A 410 -13.92 30.03 -7.90
C SER A 410 -14.38 28.60 -8.11
N VAL A 411 -13.50 27.63 -7.77
CA VAL A 411 -13.77 26.21 -7.87
C VAL A 411 -13.19 25.48 -6.66
N GLU A 412 -13.84 24.39 -6.29
CA GLU A 412 -13.26 23.44 -5.37
C GLU A 412 -12.43 22.42 -6.16
N ALA A 413 -11.21 22.16 -5.72
CA ALA A 413 -10.33 21.15 -6.26
C ALA A 413 -10.02 20.11 -5.22
N LYS A 414 -9.98 18.85 -5.63
CA LYS A 414 -9.61 17.73 -4.76
C LYS A 414 -8.16 17.35 -5.02
N ILE A 415 -7.36 17.24 -3.96
CA ILE A 415 -6.00 16.71 -4.06
C ILE A 415 -6.13 15.19 -4.10
N VAL A 416 -5.68 14.57 -5.19
CA VAL A 416 -5.90 13.13 -5.45
C VAL A 416 -4.63 12.30 -5.36
N ALA A 417 -3.46 12.90 -5.51
CA ALA A 417 -2.17 12.23 -5.40
C ALA A 417 -1.04 13.21 -5.08
N GLU A 418 0.11 12.68 -4.66
CA GLU A 418 1.35 13.43 -4.46
C GLU A 418 2.47 12.75 -5.26
N LEU A 419 3.20 13.51 -6.07
CA LEU A 419 4.41 13.01 -6.74
C LEU A 419 5.56 12.89 -5.74
N ARG A 420 6.46 11.95 -5.99
CA ARG A 420 7.75 11.95 -5.31
C ARG A 420 8.53 13.21 -5.70
N TYR A 421 9.29 13.71 -4.76
CA TYR A 421 9.91 15.03 -4.85
C TYR A 421 10.81 15.20 -6.08
N GLU A 422 11.59 14.16 -6.43
CA GLU A 422 12.46 14.17 -7.60
C GLU A 422 11.70 14.32 -8.92
N TYR A 423 10.53 13.69 -9.03
CA TYR A 423 9.66 13.85 -10.19
C TYR A 423 9.08 15.26 -10.25
N ALA A 424 8.60 15.77 -9.12
CA ALA A 424 8.06 17.13 -9.03
C ALA A 424 9.12 18.18 -9.40
N LEU A 425 10.35 18.06 -8.89
CA LEU A 425 11.47 18.95 -9.22
C LEU A 425 11.84 18.89 -10.69
N ASN A 426 11.90 17.71 -11.28
CA ASN A 426 12.20 17.56 -12.70
C ASN A 426 11.18 18.31 -13.57
N LEU A 427 9.88 18.17 -13.27
CA LEU A 427 8.81 18.85 -13.99
C LEU A 427 8.80 20.36 -13.73
N LEU A 428 9.10 20.79 -12.51
CA LEU A 428 9.28 22.19 -12.18
C LEU A 428 10.41 22.82 -13.01
N GLY A 429 11.56 22.12 -13.12
CA GLY A 429 12.67 22.55 -13.96
C GLY A 429 12.28 22.68 -15.44
N ARG A 430 11.55 21.70 -15.97
CA ARG A 430 11.03 21.73 -17.36
C ARG A 430 10.05 22.90 -17.58
N LEU A 431 9.17 23.16 -16.63
CA LEU A 431 8.26 24.31 -16.69
C LEU A 431 9.06 25.63 -16.71
N GLY A 432 10.09 25.75 -15.87
CA GLY A 432 10.98 26.91 -15.84
C GLY A 432 11.66 27.15 -17.18
N VAL A 433 12.23 26.12 -17.80
CA VAL A 433 12.84 26.21 -19.14
C VAL A 433 11.79 26.60 -20.20
N SER A 434 10.58 26.08 -20.13
CA SER A 434 9.50 26.42 -21.03
C SER A 434 9.08 27.89 -20.92
N LYS A 435 8.99 28.42 -19.70
CA LYS A 435 8.65 29.83 -19.42
C LYS A 435 9.79 30.81 -19.81
N SER A 436 11.05 30.36 -19.77
CA SER A 436 12.22 31.19 -20.08
C SER A 436 12.56 31.29 -21.57
N ARG A 437 11.88 30.51 -22.43
CA ARG A 437 12.05 30.65 -23.89
C ARG A 437 11.50 31.98 -24.36
N VAL A 438 12.38 32.92 -24.58
CA VAL A 438 12.08 34.20 -25.28
C VAL A 438 12.06 33.89 -26.77
N GLY A 439 10.88 34.03 -27.39
CA GLY A 439 10.79 33.99 -28.85
C GLY A 439 11.51 35.22 -29.39
N LEU A 440 12.58 35.01 -30.16
CA LEU A 440 13.17 36.06 -30.98
C LEU A 440 12.47 36.00 -32.32
N ASP A 441 11.63 37.00 -32.60
CA ASP A 441 11.03 37.16 -33.92
C ASP A 441 12.07 37.77 -34.86
N PHE A 442 12.38 37.08 -35.93
CA PHE A 442 13.13 37.62 -37.05
C PHE A 442 12.14 38.27 -38.00
N ILE A 443 12.35 39.54 -38.28
CA ILE A 443 11.63 40.25 -39.35
C ILE A 443 12.36 39.93 -40.65
N ASN A 444 11.68 39.25 -41.59
CA ASN A 444 12.17 38.98 -42.94
C ASN A 444 11.86 40.18 -43.85
#